data_d71f08e8c775ca943bcb45c5ec2bf1d8
#
_entry.id   d71f08e8c775ca943bcb45c5ec2bf1d8
#
_cell.length_a   1.000
_cell.length_b   1.000
_cell.length_c   1.000
_cell.angle_alpha   90.00
_cell.angle_beta   90.00
_cell.angle_gamma   90.00
#
_symmetry.space_group_name_H-M   'P 1'
#
loop_
_entity.id
_entity.type
_entity.pdbx_description
1 polymer ?
#
loop_
_entity_poly.entity_id
_entity_poly.type
_entity_poly.pdbx_seq_one_letter_code
_entity_poly.pdbx_strand_id
1 'polypeptide(L)'
;MNFSDIISRLSDDTSISLRLFSPELIVIATIVALLLIRLLGIDRKVPGSVVAIIGTALALARAAGQFYAMREGINTDPIPMFTGLLLFDPFTVYFRIFLLLFLLFVEWLTVVSGIPDQEDAPDFYVLLLGSTLGMLLMASANHLLMVFLAVEMTSVPSYAMVGFLKGRKASSEAALKYVVYGAGAAGVMLYGISLLSGLLGTAHLPSVAQALVEFGKHHSSFTGDPAVRTLAVGILMVLVGVAFKLSLFPFHFWCPDAFEGAAAEVGGFLSVASKGAAFALLIRFCLALVGEVRTGGAPLSEFYMNIGVALGFMAAVTATFGNLAAYTQTNIKRLLAYSTIAHAGYMLMAVASMMVVLNAPSAGTFTAEARGAAAESCIEGLLYYLAVYFFMNLGAFAIVALVRNQTFSEQISDYAGLGRQSPVLAVCMLFCLFSLVGMPPFGGFWGKFMVFASVFTAAEQNPAMWFVLVAGVINTVFSLYYYLRVIKFMYLAPVPEGARPVDVPLYSDAGWYVVFVSLPVLGLGIFVSWMDNLARNVASWLF
;
A
#
# COMPACT_ATOMS: atom_id res chain seq x y z
N MET A 1 34.24 -24.13 -12.58
CA MET A 1 33.84 -22.85 -13.16
C MET A 1 35.02 -21.91 -13.04
N ASN A 2 35.58 -21.38 -14.13
CA ASN A 2 36.74 -20.51 -14.08
C ASN A 2 36.34 -19.11 -13.55
N PHE A 3 37.27 -18.43 -12.86
CA PHE A 3 37.01 -17.09 -12.30
C PHE A 3 36.58 -16.06 -13.36
N SER A 4 37.14 -16.17 -14.59
CA SER A 4 36.71 -15.33 -15.72
C SER A 4 35.25 -15.57 -16.15
N ASP A 5 34.76 -16.82 -16.05
CA ASP A 5 33.37 -17.15 -16.38
C ASP A 5 32.40 -16.58 -15.34
N ILE A 6 32.80 -16.53 -14.07
CA ILE A 6 32.02 -15.91 -12.99
C ILE A 6 31.92 -14.41 -13.23
N ILE A 7 33.04 -13.74 -13.55
CA ILE A 7 33.05 -12.30 -13.81
C ILE A 7 32.19 -11.94 -15.02
N SER A 8 32.32 -12.69 -16.14
CA SER A 8 31.51 -12.40 -17.33
C SER A 8 30.02 -12.55 -17.04
N ARG A 9 29.59 -13.61 -16.35
CA ARG A 9 28.18 -13.79 -15.95
C ARG A 9 27.67 -12.69 -15.04
N LEU A 10 28.46 -12.26 -14.06
CA LEU A 10 28.09 -11.13 -13.17
C LEU A 10 27.98 -9.82 -13.95
N SER A 11 28.89 -9.59 -14.92
CA SER A 11 28.85 -8.41 -15.78
C SER A 11 27.59 -8.39 -16.65
N ASP A 12 27.25 -9.53 -17.26
CA ASP A 12 26.06 -9.68 -18.09
C ASP A 12 24.78 -9.51 -17.26
N ASP A 13 24.69 -10.19 -16.10
CA ASP A 13 23.55 -10.05 -15.17
C ASP A 13 23.39 -8.58 -14.72
N THR A 14 24.50 -7.91 -14.38
CA THR A 14 24.46 -6.51 -13.97
C THR A 14 23.96 -5.60 -15.09
N SER A 15 24.41 -5.82 -16.34
CA SER A 15 24.02 -5.00 -17.49
C SER A 15 22.53 -5.14 -17.82
N ILE A 16 21.99 -6.35 -17.74
CA ILE A 16 20.56 -6.64 -17.92
C ILE A 16 19.76 -6.02 -16.77
N SER A 17 20.20 -6.25 -15.53
CA SER A 17 19.56 -5.72 -14.34
C SER A 17 19.45 -4.21 -14.36
N LEU A 18 20.52 -3.47 -14.69
CA LEU A 18 20.50 -2.01 -14.77
C LEU A 18 19.53 -1.48 -15.83
N ARG A 19 19.37 -2.18 -16.94
CA ARG A 19 18.39 -1.83 -17.99
C ARG A 19 16.95 -1.98 -17.50
N LEU A 20 16.64 -3.06 -16.79
CA LEU A 20 15.31 -3.35 -16.26
C LEU A 20 15.00 -2.48 -15.02
N PHE A 21 16.02 -2.10 -14.27
CA PHE A 21 15.97 -1.20 -13.09
C PHE A 21 15.97 0.28 -13.46
N SER A 22 15.79 0.62 -14.72
CA SER A 22 15.90 2.00 -15.20
C SER A 22 14.91 2.99 -14.59
N PRO A 23 13.65 2.67 -14.20
CA PRO A 23 12.78 3.60 -13.51
C PRO A 23 13.35 4.02 -12.13
N GLU A 24 13.85 3.06 -11.37
CA GLU A 24 14.48 3.32 -10.06
C GLU A 24 15.78 4.12 -10.19
N LEU A 25 16.57 3.86 -11.25
CA LEU A 25 17.78 4.66 -11.53
C LEU A 25 17.44 6.11 -11.82
N ILE A 26 16.33 6.39 -12.51
CA ILE A 26 15.88 7.77 -12.76
C ILE A 26 15.47 8.43 -11.43
N VAL A 27 14.78 7.72 -10.54
CA VAL A 27 14.44 8.23 -9.20
C VAL A 27 15.71 8.53 -8.40
N ILE A 28 16.71 7.62 -8.40
CA ILE A 28 18.00 7.82 -7.74
C ILE A 28 18.72 9.05 -8.31
N ALA A 29 18.78 9.17 -9.64
CA ALA A 29 19.40 10.32 -10.29
C ALA A 29 18.69 11.63 -9.94
N THR A 30 17.36 11.61 -9.78
CA THR A 30 16.58 12.78 -9.36
C THR A 30 16.89 13.17 -7.91
N ILE A 31 17.02 12.20 -7.00
CA ILE A 31 17.46 12.44 -5.62
C ILE A 31 18.85 13.10 -5.60
N VAL A 32 19.80 12.55 -6.36
CA VAL A 32 21.16 13.10 -6.46
C VAL A 32 21.13 14.52 -7.05
N ALA A 33 20.33 14.76 -8.08
CA ALA A 33 20.17 16.09 -8.67
C ALA A 33 19.62 17.11 -7.65
N LEU A 34 18.62 16.76 -6.86
CA LEU A 34 18.06 17.61 -5.79
C LEU A 34 19.12 17.95 -4.73
N LEU A 35 19.90 16.95 -4.30
CA LEU A 35 21.00 17.17 -3.34
C LEU A 35 22.08 18.09 -3.92
N LEU A 36 22.46 17.92 -5.19
CA LEU A 36 23.44 18.78 -5.85
C LEU A 36 22.95 20.21 -6.05
N ILE A 37 21.66 20.39 -6.42
CA ILE A 37 21.03 21.70 -6.55
C ILE A 37 21.05 22.42 -5.19
N ARG A 38 20.76 21.74 -4.11
CA ARG A 38 20.82 22.26 -2.74
C ARG A 38 22.26 22.63 -2.36
N LEU A 39 23.21 21.74 -2.58
CA LEU A 39 24.61 21.93 -2.24
C LEU A 39 25.22 23.13 -2.98
N LEU A 40 24.86 23.32 -4.25
CA LEU A 40 25.37 24.40 -5.09
C LEU A 40 24.60 25.72 -4.92
N GLY A 41 23.56 25.77 -4.10
CA GLY A 41 22.72 26.95 -3.89
C GLY A 41 21.90 27.35 -5.14
N ILE A 42 21.67 26.41 -6.05
CA ILE A 42 20.88 26.61 -7.29
C ILE A 42 19.36 26.53 -6.99
N ASP A 43 18.97 25.95 -5.85
CA ASP A 43 17.60 25.81 -5.36
C ASP A 43 16.82 27.14 -5.32
N ARG A 44 17.51 28.27 -5.19
CA ARG A 44 16.91 29.60 -5.29
C ARG A 44 16.43 29.97 -6.71
N LYS A 45 16.98 29.34 -7.76
CA LYS A 45 16.66 29.61 -9.18
C LYS A 45 15.77 28.51 -9.78
N VAL A 46 15.98 27.27 -9.36
CA VAL A 46 15.25 26.09 -9.85
C VAL A 46 14.49 25.47 -8.68
N PRO A 47 13.14 25.57 -8.66
CA PRO A 47 12.34 24.98 -7.60
C PRO A 47 12.55 23.46 -7.51
N GLY A 48 12.76 22.94 -6.30
CA GLY A 48 12.92 21.50 -6.07
C GLY A 48 11.73 20.66 -6.55
N SER A 49 10.51 21.22 -6.48
CA SER A 49 9.29 20.61 -7.00
C SER A 49 9.37 20.31 -8.51
N VAL A 50 9.91 21.24 -9.30
CA VAL A 50 10.03 21.06 -10.75
C VAL A 50 10.97 19.90 -11.08
N VAL A 51 12.10 19.79 -10.37
CA VAL A 51 13.07 18.71 -10.57
C VAL A 51 12.45 17.36 -10.16
N ALA A 52 11.74 17.31 -9.03
CA ALA A 52 11.05 16.11 -8.57
C ALA A 52 9.98 15.65 -9.58
N ILE A 53 9.09 16.55 -10.00
CA ILE A 53 8.01 16.24 -10.97
C ILE A 53 8.59 15.75 -12.30
N ILE A 54 9.63 16.39 -12.84
CA ILE A 54 10.26 15.96 -14.09
C ILE A 54 10.87 14.57 -13.92
N GLY A 55 11.63 14.34 -12.84
CA GLY A 55 12.23 13.04 -12.57
C GLY A 55 11.20 11.92 -12.39
N THR A 56 10.15 12.18 -11.64
CA THR A 56 9.05 11.23 -11.45
C THR A 56 8.31 10.96 -12.76
N ALA A 57 8.02 11.98 -13.57
CA ALA A 57 7.38 11.83 -14.87
C ALA A 57 8.25 11.01 -15.85
N LEU A 58 9.56 11.20 -15.87
CA LEU A 58 10.50 10.40 -16.67
C LEU A 58 10.54 8.95 -16.20
N ALA A 59 10.58 8.70 -14.88
CA ALA A 59 10.54 7.36 -14.32
C ALA A 59 9.20 6.65 -14.65
N LEU A 60 8.08 7.36 -14.55
CA LEU A 60 6.76 6.87 -14.91
C LEU A 60 6.68 6.54 -16.41
N ALA A 61 7.16 7.42 -17.29
CA ALA A 61 7.19 7.17 -18.73
C ALA A 61 8.03 5.93 -19.06
N ARG A 62 9.14 5.71 -18.35
CA ARG A 62 9.98 4.52 -18.52
C ARG A 62 9.27 3.25 -18.04
N ALA A 63 8.59 3.29 -16.89
CA ALA A 63 7.77 2.18 -16.39
C ALA A 63 6.60 1.86 -17.33
N ALA A 64 5.92 2.86 -17.87
CA ALA A 64 4.87 2.70 -18.86
C ALA A 64 5.39 2.06 -20.16
N GLY A 65 6.59 2.43 -20.60
CA GLY A 65 7.28 1.79 -21.73
C GLY A 65 7.58 0.32 -21.48
N GLN A 66 7.97 -0.06 -20.25
CA GLN A 66 8.15 -1.46 -19.87
C GLN A 66 6.82 -2.24 -19.91
N PHE A 67 5.75 -1.64 -19.41
CA PHE A 67 4.41 -2.23 -19.44
C PHE A 67 3.91 -2.45 -20.88
N TYR A 68 4.12 -1.47 -21.75
CA TYR A 68 3.76 -1.59 -23.17
C TYR A 68 4.55 -2.71 -23.86
N ALA A 69 5.85 -2.81 -23.61
CA ALA A 69 6.69 -3.88 -24.14
C ALA A 69 6.19 -5.29 -23.70
N MET A 70 5.77 -5.43 -22.44
CA MET A 70 5.18 -6.69 -21.95
C MET A 70 3.87 -7.03 -22.65
N ARG A 71 3.03 -6.05 -22.95
CA ARG A 71 1.78 -6.27 -23.73
C ARG A 71 2.05 -6.75 -25.15
N GLU A 72 3.17 -6.37 -25.75
CA GLU A 72 3.64 -6.85 -27.06
C GLU A 72 4.38 -8.22 -26.97
N GLY A 73 4.38 -8.86 -25.80
CA GLY A 73 5.03 -10.16 -25.58
C GLY A 73 6.54 -10.09 -25.34
N ILE A 74 7.09 -8.92 -25.04
CA ILE A 74 8.53 -8.74 -24.77
C ILE A 74 8.76 -8.75 -23.26
N ASN A 75 9.69 -9.60 -22.79
CA ASN A 75 10.04 -9.75 -21.37
C ASN A 75 8.84 -10.08 -20.47
N THR A 76 8.01 -11.01 -20.91
CA THR A 76 6.86 -11.49 -20.15
C THR A 76 7.24 -12.42 -19.01
N ASP A 77 8.30 -13.22 -19.21
CA ASP A 77 8.77 -14.15 -18.18
C ASP A 77 9.43 -13.40 -17.01
N PRO A 78 9.29 -13.91 -15.78
CA PRO A 78 9.96 -13.36 -14.62
C PRO A 78 11.48 -13.38 -14.75
N ILE A 79 12.13 -12.22 -14.69
CA ILE A 79 13.58 -12.09 -14.82
C ILE A 79 14.17 -11.70 -13.46
N PRO A 80 15.04 -12.53 -12.86
CA PRO A 80 15.76 -12.17 -11.66
C PRO A 80 16.76 -11.04 -11.96
N MET A 81 16.81 -10.03 -11.10
CA MET A 81 17.73 -8.90 -11.20
C MET A 81 18.71 -8.93 -10.02
N PHE A 82 19.95 -8.46 -10.28
CA PHE A 82 21.00 -8.36 -9.26
C PHE A 82 21.21 -9.67 -8.50
N THR A 83 21.53 -10.72 -9.24
CA THR A 83 21.74 -12.08 -8.70
C THR A 83 20.54 -12.65 -7.93
N GLY A 84 19.31 -12.23 -8.29
CA GLY A 84 18.06 -12.69 -7.69
C GLY A 84 17.59 -11.92 -6.45
N LEU A 85 18.21 -10.79 -6.11
CA LEU A 85 17.74 -9.94 -5.02
C LEU A 85 16.38 -9.33 -5.31
N LEU A 86 16.14 -8.97 -6.57
CA LEU A 86 14.90 -8.38 -7.06
C LEU A 86 14.33 -9.23 -8.21
N LEU A 87 13.05 -9.05 -8.49
CA LEU A 87 12.34 -9.73 -9.57
C LEU A 87 11.69 -8.68 -10.49
N PHE A 88 11.92 -8.84 -11.80
CA PHE A 88 11.22 -8.09 -12.83
C PHE A 88 10.12 -8.97 -13.42
N ASP A 89 8.88 -8.57 -13.26
CA ASP A 89 7.69 -9.25 -13.77
C ASP A 89 6.54 -8.23 -13.97
N PRO A 90 5.42 -8.60 -14.59
CA PRO A 90 4.28 -7.70 -14.79
C PRO A 90 3.71 -7.13 -13.49
N PHE A 91 3.76 -7.87 -12.39
CA PHE A 91 3.33 -7.40 -11.08
C PHE A 91 4.23 -6.27 -10.56
N THR A 92 5.55 -6.39 -10.68
CA THR A 92 6.50 -5.32 -10.37
C THR A 92 6.23 -4.07 -11.22
N VAL A 93 6.01 -4.24 -12.53
CA VAL A 93 5.78 -3.10 -13.45
C VAL A 93 4.46 -2.41 -13.15
N TYR A 94 3.40 -3.15 -12.79
CA TYR A 94 2.15 -2.57 -12.33
C TYR A 94 2.35 -1.68 -11.09
N PHE A 95 3.06 -2.18 -10.08
CA PHE A 95 3.32 -1.39 -8.87
C PHE A 95 4.27 -0.21 -9.13
N ARG A 96 5.21 -0.31 -10.07
CA ARG A 96 6.01 0.85 -10.52
C ARG A 96 5.11 1.96 -11.05
N ILE A 97 4.18 1.63 -11.95
CA ILE A 97 3.24 2.61 -12.51
C ILE A 97 2.34 3.17 -11.41
N PHE A 98 1.77 2.31 -10.57
CA PHE A 98 0.90 2.70 -9.48
C PHE A 98 1.60 3.67 -8.52
N LEU A 99 2.80 3.35 -8.05
CA LEU A 99 3.55 4.15 -7.08
C LEU A 99 4.07 5.46 -7.67
N LEU A 100 4.61 5.44 -8.90
CA LEU A 100 5.13 6.63 -9.56
C LEU A 100 4.00 7.58 -9.99
N LEU A 101 2.87 7.05 -10.46
CA LEU A 101 1.69 7.86 -10.75
C LEU A 101 1.16 8.51 -9.46
N PHE A 102 1.06 7.74 -8.38
CA PHE A 102 0.64 8.27 -7.08
C PHE A 102 1.59 9.34 -6.56
N LEU A 103 2.90 9.12 -6.67
CA LEU A 103 3.92 10.10 -6.32
C LEU A 103 3.74 11.41 -7.09
N LEU A 104 3.52 11.33 -8.41
CA LEU A 104 3.31 12.51 -9.25
C LEU A 104 2.09 13.34 -8.79
N PHE A 105 1.00 12.67 -8.38
CA PHE A 105 -0.17 13.37 -7.81
C PHE A 105 0.10 13.98 -6.44
N VAL A 106 0.91 13.32 -5.60
CA VAL A 106 1.31 13.88 -4.30
C VAL A 106 2.23 15.09 -4.51
N GLU A 107 3.20 15.02 -5.43
CA GLU A 107 4.06 16.15 -5.78
C GLU A 107 3.24 17.34 -6.32
N TRP A 108 2.23 17.07 -7.16
CA TRP A 108 1.32 18.12 -7.61
C TRP A 108 0.52 18.70 -6.43
N LEU A 109 0.01 17.86 -5.51
CA LEU A 109 -0.67 18.33 -4.30
C LEU A 109 0.22 19.25 -3.46
N THR A 110 1.49 18.90 -3.27
CA THR A 110 2.43 19.72 -2.49
C THR A 110 2.66 21.10 -3.12
N VAL A 111 2.69 21.19 -4.45
CA VAL A 111 2.79 22.47 -5.16
C VAL A 111 1.52 23.31 -4.96
N VAL A 112 0.35 22.70 -5.09
CA VAL A 112 -0.95 23.37 -4.96
C VAL A 112 -1.22 23.82 -3.53
N SER A 113 -0.83 23.02 -2.53
CA SER A 113 -1.02 23.35 -1.11
C SER A 113 0.05 24.29 -0.55
N GLY A 114 1.20 24.42 -1.23
CA GLY A 114 2.31 25.25 -0.79
C GLY A 114 3.09 24.67 0.39
N ILE A 115 3.01 23.34 0.61
CA ILE A 115 3.79 22.64 1.63
C ILE A 115 4.64 21.58 0.92
N PRO A 116 5.97 21.61 1.08
CA PRO A 116 6.81 22.43 1.96
C PRO A 116 7.05 23.85 1.43
N ASP A 117 7.56 24.73 2.32
CA ASP A 117 8.07 26.06 1.93
C ASP A 117 9.23 25.90 0.95
N GLN A 118 9.47 26.91 0.11
CA GLN A 118 10.49 26.86 -0.95
C GLN A 118 11.89 26.52 -0.43
N GLU A 119 12.24 27.01 0.76
CA GLU A 119 13.56 26.78 1.37
C GLU A 119 13.77 25.30 1.76
N ASP A 120 12.74 24.63 2.25
CA ASP A 120 12.81 23.24 2.71
C ASP A 120 12.37 22.23 1.61
N ALA A 121 11.94 22.71 0.45
CA ALA A 121 11.39 21.88 -0.62
C ALA A 121 12.36 20.81 -1.15
N PRO A 122 13.65 21.09 -1.42
CA PRO A 122 14.58 20.06 -1.90
C PRO A 122 14.72 18.90 -0.92
N ASP A 123 14.83 19.19 0.38
CA ASP A 123 14.97 18.17 1.42
C ASP A 123 13.70 17.30 1.54
N PHE A 124 12.53 17.92 1.43
CA PHE A 124 11.25 17.22 1.44
C PHE A 124 11.13 16.26 0.26
N TYR A 125 11.43 16.70 -0.96
CA TYR A 125 11.33 15.85 -2.15
C TYR A 125 12.38 14.74 -2.15
N VAL A 126 13.57 14.95 -1.59
CA VAL A 126 14.56 13.87 -1.38
C VAL A 126 13.98 12.77 -0.47
N LEU A 127 13.31 13.15 0.62
CA LEU A 127 12.67 12.19 1.52
C LEU A 127 11.48 11.46 0.84
N LEU A 128 10.68 12.20 0.10
CA LEU A 128 9.51 11.66 -0.61
C LEU A 128 9.93 10.65 -1.69
N LEU A 129 10.91 11.01 -2.52
CA LEU A 129 11.49 10.14 -3.54
C LEU A 129 12.24 8.95 -2.93
N GLY A 130 12.99 9.15 -1.84
CA GLY A 130 13.70 8.10 -1.12
C GLY A 130 12.74 7.06 -0.52
N SER A 131 11.64 7.52 0.08
CA SER A 131 10.58 6.61 0.55
C SER A 131 9.93 5.84 -0.59
N THR A 132 9.65 6.51 -1.72
CA THR A 132 9.07 5.86 -2.90
C THR A 132 10.03 4.85 -3.53
N LEU A 133 11.33 5.13 -3.57
CA LEU A 133 12.33 4.16 -4.03
C LEU A 133 12.28 2.88 -3.16
N GLY A 134 12.21 3.01 -1.84
CA GLY A 134 11.99 1.86 -0.95
C GLY A 134 10.70 1.09 -1.28
N MET A 135 9.61 1.77 -1.61
CA MET A 135 8.34 1.15 -2.00
C MET A 135 8.44 0.39 -3.34
N LEU A 136 9.18 0.92 -4.32
CA LEU A 136 9.46 0.23 -5.58
C LEU A 136 10.26 -1.06 -5.35
N LEU A 137 11.24 -1.01 -4.44
CA LEU A 137 12.00 -2.19 -4.03
C LEU A 137 11.14 -3.21 -3.27
N MET A 138 10.18 -2.77 -2.44
CA MET A 138 9.23 -3.69 -1.78
C MET A 138 8.42 -4.49 -2.81
N ALA A 139 7.95 -3.86 -3.87
CA ALA A 139 7.16 -4.51 -4.91
C ALA A 139 7.96 -5.55 -5.73
N SER A 140 9.27 -5.36 -5.85
CA SER A 140 10.18 -6.25 -6.60
C SER A 140 11.02 -7.17 -5.73
N ALA A 141 10.89 -7.14 -4.38
CA ALA A 141 11.72 -7.91 -3.46
C ALA A 141 11.58 -9.43 -3.72
N ASN A 142 12.72 -10.11 -3.91
CA ASN A 142 12.82 -11.54 -4.19
C ASN A 142 13.76 -12.27 -3.22
N HIS A 143 14.21 -11.60 -2.18
CA HIS A 143 15.13 -12.09 -1.18
C HIS A 143 14.75 -11.54 0.19
N LEU A 144 14.80 -12.35 1.26
CA LEU A 144 14.40 -11.93 2.59
C LEU A 144 15.18 -10.72 3.12
N LEU A 145 16.47 -10.58 2.76
CA LEU A 145 17.23 -9.38 3.08
C LEU A 145 16.65 -8.12 2.37
N MET A 146 16.22 -8.26 1.12
CA MET A 146 15.58 -7.15 0.39
C MET A 146 14.22 -6.79 0.97
N VAL A 147 13.47 -7.75 1.50
CA VAL A 147 12.24 -7.49 2.26
C VAL A 147 12.53 -6.53 3.43
N PHE A 148 13.56 -6.80 4.21
CA PHE A 148 13.95 -5.92 5.33
C PHE A 148 14.44 -4.55 4.84
N LEU A 149 15.41 -4.53 3.92
CA LEU A 149 16.02 -3.28 3.43
C LEU A 149 14.99 -2.36 2.78
N ALA A 150 14.07 -2.90 1.97
CA ALA A 150 13.04 -2.11 1.28
C ALA A 150 12.03 -1.51 2.28
N VAL A 151 11.64 -2.25 3.31
CA VAL A 151 10.77 -1.75 4.39
C VAL A 151 11.46 -0.61 5.15
N GLU A 152 12.74 -0.76 5.52
CA GLU A 152 13.47 0.27 6.24
C GLU A 152 13.77 1.49 5.35
N MET A 153 14.12 1.29 4.10
CA MET A 153 14.33 2.37 3.13
C MET A 153 13.05 3.20 2.90
N THR A 154 11.87 2.59 3.00
CA THR A 154 10.59 3.30 3.00
C THR A 154 10.34 4.01 4.34
N SER A 155 10.72 3.40 5.46
CA SER A 155 10.34 3.81 6.81
C SER A 155 11.11 5.04 7.29
N VAL A 156 12.44 5.04 7.14
CA VAL A 156 13.30 6.11 7.67
C VAL A 156 12.96 7.49 7.08
N PRO A 157 12.81 7.67 5.75
CA PRO A 157 12.35 8.93 5.20
C PRO A 157 10.92 9.28 5.64
N SER A 158 10.03 8.29 5.80
CA SER A 158 8.66 8.51 6.27
C SER A 158 8.62 9.08 7.69
N TYR A 159 9.50 8.61 8.59
CA TYR A 159 9.63 9.16 9.95
C TYR A 159 9.99 10.64 9.91
N ALA A 160 10.97 11.00 9.07
CA ALA A 160 11.40 12.39 8.90
C ALA A 160 10.29 13.26 8.31
N MET A 161 9.54 12.76 7.31
CA MET A 161 8.41 13.50 6.71
C MET A 161 7.28 13.75 7.72
N VAL A 162 6.97 12.81 8.62
CA VAL A 162 5.97 13.02 9.67
C VAL A 162 6.40 14.14 10.62
N GLY A 163 7.70 14.24 10.93
CA GLY A 163 8.29 15.29 11.76
C GLY A 163 8.63 16.59 11.03
N PHE A 164 8.28 16.73 9.74
CA PHE A 164 8.78 17.80 8.88
C PHE A 164 8.28 19.19 9.25
N LEU A 165 7.09 19.30 9.88
CA LEU A 165 6.53 20.60 10.28
C LEU A 165 7.28 21.16 11.50
N LYS A 166 8.29 22.00 11.22
CA LYS A 166 9.14 22.63 12.23
C LYS A 166 8.30 23.45 13.25
N GLY A 167 8.69 23.37 14.52
CA GLY A 167 8.03 24.12 15.60
C GLY A 167 6.71 23.58 16.10
N ARG A 168 6.15 22.51 15.52
CA ARG A 168 4.93 21.84 15.97
C ARG A 168 5.26 20.66 16.90
N LYS A 169 4.94 20.79 18.19
CA LYS A 169 5.15 19.70 19.18
C LYS A 169 4.47 18.40 18.75
N ALA A 170 3.24 18.47 18.23
CA ALA A 170 2.49 17.32 17.77
C ALA A 170 3.21 16.56 16.63
N SER A 171 3.87 17.28 15.70
CA SER A 171 4.64 16.69 14.62
C SER A 171 5.88 15.94 15.14
N SER A 172 6.64 16.55 16.05
CA SER A 172 7.82 15.93 16.67
C SER A 172 7.45 14.70 17.51
N GLU A 173 6.37 14.78 18.28
CA GLU A 173 5.86 13.67 19.08
C GLU A 173 5.40 12.52 18.19
N ALA A 174 4.67 12.82 17.13
CA ALA A 174 4.20 11.83 16.15
C ALA A 174 5.37 11.11 15.47
N ALA A 175 6.41 11.86 15.05
CA ALA A 175 7.61 11.28 14.47
C ALA A 175 8.34 10.36 15.44
N LEU A 176 8.50 10.79 16.70
CA LEU A 176 9.14 9.98 17.74
C LEU A 176 8.38 8.67 17.99
N LYS A 177 7.05 8.72 18.13
CA LYS A 177 6.22 7.52 18.28
C LYS A 177 6.38 6.60 17.08
N TYR A 178 6.35 7.16 15.86
CA TYR A 178 6.47 6.39 14.63
C TYR A 178 7.82 5.68 14.53
N VAL A 179 8.93 6.36 14.85
CA VAL A 179 10.28 5.76 14.88
C VAL A 179 10.38 4.65 15.93
N VAL A 180 9.91 4.87 17.16
CA VAL A 180 10.04 3.89 18.25
C VAL A 180 9.28 2.61 17.93
N TYR A 181 8.03 2.72 17.50
CA TYR A 181 7.24 1.55 17.10
C TYR A 181 7.82 0.87 15.85
N GLY A 182 8.31 1.67 14.87
CA GLY A 182 8.89 1.15 13.64
C GLY A 182 10.18 0.37 13.88
N ALA A 183 11.10 0.93 14.66
CA ALA A 183 12.37 0.26 14.99
C ALA A 183 12.13 -1.05 15.76
N GLY A 184 11.16 -1.07 16.68
CA GLY A 184 10.77 -2.30 17.38
C GLY A 184 10.24 -3.36 16.42
N ALA A 185 9.31 -2.99 15.52
CA ALA A 185 8.74 -3.92 14.54
C ALA A 185 9.80 -4.43 13.54
N ALA A 186 10.70 -3.57 13.10
CA ALA A 186 11.81 -3.92 12.21
C ALA A 186 12.78 -4.90 12.86
N GLY A 187 13.14 -4.69 14.13
CA GLY A 187 13.99 -5.62 14.88
C GLY A 187 13.38 -7.01 15.01
N VAL A 188 12.07 -7.08 15.30
CA VAL A 188 11.31 -8.35 15.34
C VAL A 188 11.32 -9.02 13.96
N MET A 189 11.02 -8.26 12.89
CA MET A 189 11.03 -8.78 11.52
C MET A 189 12.41 -9.33 11.12
N LEU A 190 13.49 -8.62 11.43
CA LEU A 190 14.85 -9.04 11.11
C LEU A 190 15.21 -10.34 11.82
N TYR A 191 14.81 -10.48 13.10
CA TYR A 191 15.01 -11.73 13.83
C TYR A 191 14.20 -12.89 13.22
N GLY A 192 12.95 -12.63 12.79
CA GLY A 192 12.14 -13.60 12.04
C GLY A 192 12.81 -14.06 10.74
N ILE A 193 13.36 -13.12 9.97
CA ILE A 193 14.14 -13.41 8.76
C ILE A 193 15.36 -14.30 9.09
N SER A 194 16.07 -14.01 10.17
CA SER A 194 17.20 -14.80 10.62
C SER A 194 16.80 -16.24 10.96
N LEU A 195 15.68 -16.43 11.68
CA LEU A 195 15.15 -17.75 12.00
C LEU A 195 14.78 -18.55 10.73
N LEU A 196 14.07 -17.91 9.79
CA LEU A 196 13.68 -18.56 8.54
C LEU A 196 14.90 -18.94 7.69
N SER A 197 15.85 -18.02 7.53
CA SER A 197 17.06 -18.25 6.73
C SER A 197 17.95 -19.31 7.37
N GLY A 198 18.05 -19.33 8.71
CA GLY A 198 18.82 -20.35 9.46
C GLY A 198 18.18 -21.73 9.37
N LEU A 199 16.85 -21.82 9.47
CA LEU A 199 16.11 -23.09 9.40
C LEU A 199 16.12 -23.69 7.99
N LEU A 200 15.96 -22.86 6.95
CA LEU A 200 15.80 -23.29 5.57
C LEU A 200 17.11 -23.28 4.76
N GLY A 201 18.19 -22.73 5.35
CA GLY A 201 19.50 -22.64 4.70
C GLY A 201 19.57 -21.65 3.53
N THR A 202 18.52 -20.84 3.31
CA THR A 202 18.44 -19.86 2.21
C THR A 202 17.56 -18.67 2.57
N ALA A 203 17.85 -17.53 1.97
CA ALA A 203 17.03 -16.30 2.07
C ALA A 203 16.44 -15.86 0.72
N HIS A 204 16.75 -16.55 -0.37
CA HIS A 204 16.20 -16.31 -1.70
C HIS A 204 14.79 -16.87 -1.79
N LEU A 205 13.76 -16.05 -2.05
CA LEU A 205 12.35 -16.46 -1.94
C LEU A 205 11.97 -17.68 -2.78
N PRO A 206 12.38 -17.82 -4.05
CA PRO A 206 12.15 -19.05 -4.81
C PRO A 206 12.82 -20.29 -4.17
N SER A 207 14.01 -20.13 -3.63
CA SER A 207 14.70 -21.23 -2.93
C SER A 207 14.08 -21.55 -1.56
N VAL A 208 13.53 -20.55 -0.87
CA VAL A 208 12.71 -20.72 0.34
C VAL A 208 11.50 -21.58 0.03
N ALA A 209 10.78 -21.32 -1.08
CA ALA A 209 9.65 -22.12 -1.51
C ALA A 209 10.02 -23.60 -1.72
N GLN A 210 11.14 -23.86 -2.40
CA GLN A 210 11.66 -25.23 -2.60
C GLN A 210 12.08 -25.89 -1.29
N ALA A 211 12.80 -25.15 -0.43
CA ALA A 211 13.24 -25.66 0.88
C ALA A 211 12.05 -26.00 1.79
N LEU A 212 10.94 -25.25 1.72
CA LEU A 212 9.71 -25.52 2.47
C LEU A 212 9.02 -26.80 2.00
N VAL A 213 9.03 -27.11 0.71
CA VAL A 213 8.52 -28.39 0.20
C VAL A 213 9.34 -29.55 0.73
N GLU A 214 10.67 -29.45 0.71
CA GLU A 214 11.55 -30.51 1.26
C GLU A 214 11.41 -30.63 2.78
N PHE A 215 11.37 -29.50 3.49
CA PHE A 215 11.13 -29.44 4.93
C PHE A 215 9.82 -30.17 5.32
N GLY A 216 8.75 -29.94 4.59
CA GLY A 216 7.45 -30.54 4.86
C GLY A 216 7.39 -32.07 4.66
N LYS A 217 8.30 -32.66 3.89
CA LYS A 217 8.41 -34.14 3.76
C LYS A 217 8.88 -34.80 5.06
N HIS A 218 9.69 -34.09 5.84
CA HIS A 218 10.26 -34.59 7.07
C HIS A 218 9.57 -34.10 8.34
N HIS A 219 8.80 -33.00 8.23
CA HIS A 219 8.20 -32.24 9.32
C HIS A 219 6.71 -31.97 9.05
N SER A 220 5.83 -32.84 9.51
CA SER A 220 4.39 -32.74 9.17
C SER A 220 3.48 -32.34 10.34
N SER A 221 3.97 -32.32 11.59
CA SER A 221 3.14 -32.06 12.77
C SER A 221 3.51 -30.77 13.49
N PHE A 222 2.55 -29.83 13.59
CA PHE A 222 2.74 -28.58 14.34
C PHE A 222 2.92 -28.82 15.85
N THR A 223 2.20 -29.78 16.45
CA THR A 223 2.18 -29.97 17.90
C THR A 223 3.38 -30.72 18.44
N GLY A 224 4.02 -31.55 17.63
CA GLY A 224 5.11 -32.45 18.04
C GLY A 224 6.51 -32.00 17.65
N ASP A 225 6.66 -31.14 16.63
CA ASP A 225 7.92 -30.83 16.00
C ASP A 225 8.46 -29.43 16.35
N PRO A 226 9.59 -29.30 17.04
CA PRO A 226 10.22 -28.01 17.34
C PRO A 226 10.59 -27.21 16.10
N ALA A 227 10.96 -27.87 14.98
CA ALA A 227 11.33 -27.18 13.75
C ALA A 227 10.12 -26.48 13.11
N VAL A 228 8.93 -27.10 13.11
CA VAL A 228 7.69 -26.48 12.62
C VAL A 228 7.28 -25.29 13.50
N ARG A 229 7.49 -25.37 14.82
CA ARG A 229 7.24 -24.22 15.71
C ARG A 229 8.19 -23.07 15.42
N THR A 230 9.48 -23.36 15.17
CA THR A 230 10.47 -22.34 14.79
C THR A 230 10.10 -21.69 13.47
N LEU A 231 9.66 -22.47 12.47
CA LEU A 231 9.12 -21.96 11.20
C LEU A 231 7.94 -21.02 11.44
N ALA A 232 6.95 -21.43 12.24
CA ALA A 232 5.79 -20.62 12.56
C ALA A 232 6.16 -19.31 13.24
N VAL A 233 7.04 -19.35 14.24
CA VAL A 233 7.52 -18.15 14.93
C VAL A 233 8.26 -17.23 13.97
N GLY A 234 9.14 -17.76 13.10
CA GLY A 234 9.85 -16.98 12.09
C GLY A 234 8.89 -16.26 11.13
N ILE A 235 7.88 -16.97 10.61
CA ILE A 235 6.84 -16.38 9.74
C ILE A 235 6.07 -15.28 10.48
N LEU A 236 5.60 -15.54 11.71
CA LEU A 236 4.87 -14.57 12.51
C LEU A 236 5.70 -13.32 12.78
N MET A 237 6.99 -13.46 13.07
CA MET A 237 7.88 -12.33 13.31
C MET A 237 8.12 -11.49 12.05
N VAL A 238 8.21 -12.11 10.87
CA VAL A 238 8.24 -11.36 9.59
C VAL A 238 6.93 -10.62 9.37
N LEU A 239 5.80 -11.28 9.63
CA LEU A 239 4.48 -10.67 9.51
C LEU A 239 4.26 -9.49 10.48
N VAL A 240 4.94 -9.43 11.63
CA VAL A 240 4.91 -8.26 12.53
C VAL A 240 5.41 -7.00 11.83
N GLY A 241 6.53 -7.06 11.10
CA GLY A 241 7.04 -5.91 10.34
C GLY A 241 6.09 -5.46 9.24
N VAL A 242 5.50 -6.41 8.51
CA VAL A 242 4.50 -6.12 7.48
C VAL A 242 3.21 -5.58 8.10
N ALA A 243 2.74 -6.14 9.22
CA ALA A 243 1.56 -5.69 9.94
C ALA A 243 1.73 -4.26 10.47
N PHE A 244 2.91 -3.91 10.99
CA PHE A 244 3.26 -2.54 11.35
C PHE A 244 3.14 -1.61 10.13
N LYS A 245 3.70 -1.97 8.98
CA LYS A 245 3.66 -1.15 7.76
C LYS A 245 2.24 -0.96 7.22
N LEU A 246 1.41 -1.98 7.30
CA LEU A 246 0.00 -1.94 6.94
C LEU A 246 -0.90 -1.29 8.01
N SER A 247 -0.37 -1.00 9.19
CA SER A 247 -1.12 -0.51 10.36
C SER A 247 -2.21 -1.49 10.81
N LEU A 248 -1.94 -2.79 10.82
CA LEU A 248 -2.89 -3.81 11.26
C LEU A 248 -2.94 -3.88 12.79
N PHE A 249 -4.11 -4.22 13.34
CA PHE A 249 -4.21 -4.51 14.77
C PHE A 249 -3.38 -5.76 15.11
N PRO A 250 -2.57 -5.74 16.19
CA PRO A 250 -2.38 -4.69 17.20
C PRO A 250 -1.25 -3.68 16.89
N PHE A 251 -0.64 -3.69 15.71
CA PHE A 251 0.54 -2.89 15.35
C PHE A 251 0.19 -1.52 14.73
N HIS A 252 -1.03 -1.00 14.97
CA HIS A 252 -1.60 0.19 14.33
C HIS A 252 -1.39 1.50 15.11
N PHE A 253 -0.94 1.47 16.37
CA PHE A 253 -0.95 2.62 17.29
C PHE A 253 -0.22 3.87 16.78
N TRP A 254 0.79 3.68 15.94
CA TRP A 254 1.54 4.78 15.35
C TRP A 254 0.71 5.61 14.36
N CYS A 255 -0.22 4.97 13.64
CA CYS A 255 -0.86 5.53 12.46
C CYS A 255 -1.74 6.75 12.77
N PRO A 256 -2.67 6.75 13.76
CA PRO A 256 -3.48 7.91 14.06
C PRO A 256 -2.66 9.13 14.52
N ASP A 257 -1.62 8.91 15.32
CA ASP A 257 -0.77 9.98 15.84
C ASP A 257 0.13 10.54 14.74
N ALA A 258 0.70 9.68 13.87
CA ALA A 258 1.51 10.10 12.73
C ALA A 258 0.70 10.94 11.73
N PHE A 259 -0.54 10.57 11.44
CA PHE A 259 -1.40 11.30 10.51
C PHE A 259 -1.88 12.63 11.09
N GLU A 260 -2.18 12.69 12.40
CA GLU A 260 -2.54 13.94 13.08
C GLU A 260 -1.37 14.92 13.12
N GLY A 261 -0.15 14.45 13.40
CA GLY A 261 1.03 15.30 13.51
C GLY A 261 1.65 15.74 12.18
N ALA A 262 1.51 14.92 11.13
CA ALA A 262 2.06 15.20 9.81
C ALA A 262 1.26 16.26 9.04
N ALA A 263 1.84 16.79 7.96
CA ALA A 263 1.08 17.50 6.94
C ALA A 263 0.06 16.55 6.27
N ALA A 264 -1.07 17.10 5.80
CA ALA A 264 -2.13 16.27 5.20
C ALA A 264 -1.63 15.54 3.93
N GLU A 265 -0.73 16.15 3.17
CA GLU A 265 -0.06 15.60 1.98
C GLU A 265 0.74 14.34 2.34
N VAL A 266 1.49 14.40 3.45
CA VAL A 266 2.24 13.25 3.97
C VAL A 266 1.29 12.16 4.47
N GLY A 267 0.20 12.55 5.14
CA GLY A 267 -0.86 11.63 5.54
C GLY A 267 -1.47 10.90 4.33
N GLY A 268 -1.79 11.63 3.26
CA GLY A 268 -2.25 11.07 1.98
C GLY A 268 -1.23 10.10 1.38
N PHE A 269 0.05 10.48 1.33
CA PHE A 269 1.12 9.65 0.81
C PHE A 269 1.27 8.34 1.58
N LEU A 270 1.35 8.39 2.91
CA LEU A 270 1.51 7.20 3.74
C LEU A 270 0.29 6.29 3.73
N SER A 271 -0.91 6.86 3.53
CA SER A 271 -2.15 6.09 3.55
C SER A 271 -2.32 5.15 2.36
N VAL A 272 -1.79 5.50 1.20
CA VAL A 272 -1.97 4.76 -0.07
C VAL A 272 -0.67 4.09 -0.52
N ALA A 273 0.39 4.86 -0.80
CA ALA A 273 1.60 4.34 -1.40
C ALA A 273 2.29 3.31 -0.51
N SER A 274 2.51 3.66 0.76
CA SER A 274 3.15 2.76 1.72
C SER A 274 2.38 1.45 1.90
N LYS A 275 1.04 1.52 1.95
CA LYS A 275 0.20 0.32 2.08
C LYS A 275 0.15 -0.50 0.80
N GLY A 276 0.04 0.14 -0.37
CA GLY A 276 0.09 -0.55 -1.65
C GLY A 276 1.37 -1.37 -1.81
N ALA A 277 2.53 -0.76 -1.53
CA ALA A 277 3.81 -1.45 -1.56
C ALA A 277 3.92 -2.59 -0.52
N ALA A 278 3.39 -2.38 0.69
CA ALA A 278 3.38 -3.41 1.73
C ALA A 278 2.46 -4.59 1.38
N PHE A 279 1.34 -4.36 0.69
CA PHE A 279 0.52 -5.45 0.13
C PHE A 279 1.23 -6.20 -0.98
N ALA A 280 1.94 -5.51 -1.88
CA ALA A 280 2.75 -6.17 -2.89
C ALA A 280 3.80 -7.10 -2.26
N LEU A 281 4.50 -6.61 -1.23
CA LEU A 281 5.46 -7.39 -0.47
C LEU A 281 4.81 -8.60 0.23
N LEU A 282 3.65 -8.40 0.87
CA LEU A 282 2.92 -9.46 1.56
C LEU A 282 2.49 -10.56 0.61
N ILE A 283 1.99 -10.20 -0.59
CA ILE A 283 1.61 -11.17 -1.62
C ILE A 283 2.82 -12.02 -2.02
N ARG A 284 3.96 -11.39 -2.35
CA ARG A 284 5.19 -12.11 -2.71
C ARG A 284 5.67 -13.04 -1.60
N PHE A 285 5.66 -12.56 -0.36
CA PHE A 285 6.03 -13.37 0.78
C PHE A 285 5.09 -14.56 0.99
N CYS A 286 3.77 -14.34 0.90
CA CYS A 286 2.78 -15.41 1.02
C CYS A 286 2.92 -16.44 -0.10
N LEU A 287 3.14 -16.01 -1.36
CA LEU A 287 3.37 -16.92 -2.48
C LEU A 287 4.65 -17.73 -2.31
N ALA A 288 5.70 -17.14 -1.76
CA ALA A 288 6.94 -17.88 -1.44
C ALA A 288 6.75 -18.94 -0.34
N LEU A 289 5.82 -18.70 0.61
CA LEU A 289 5.49 -19.71 1.64
C LEU A 289 4.71 -20.89 1.04
N VAL A 290 3.78 -20.63 0.15
CA VAL A 290 2.91 -21.67 -0.43
C VAL A 290 3.65 -22.56 -1.43
N GLY A 291 4.70 -22.04 -2.06
CA GLY A 291 5.49 -22.78 -3.04
C GLY A 291 4.73 -23.17 -4.30
N GLU A 292 5.20 -24.18 -5.02
CA GLU A 292 4.51 -24.74 -6.17
C GLU A 292 3.30 -25.60 -5.77
N VAL A 293 2.27 -24.99 -5.21
CA VAL A 293 0.99 -25.66 -4.85
C VAL A 293 0.28 -26.27 -6.08
N ARG A 294 0.75 -25.94 -7.28
CA ARG A 294 0.28 -26.55 -8.55
C ARG A 294 0.37 -28.07 -8.56
N THR A 295 1.20 -28.69 -7.72
CA THR A 295 1.42 -30.14 -7.71
C THR A 295 0.52 -30.94 -6.76
N GLY A 296 -0.44 -30.33 -6.07
CA GLY A 296 -1.45 -31.02 -5.25
C GLY A 296 -0.90 -31.79 -4.04
N GLY A 297 -1.13 -31.28 -2.82
CA GLY A 297 -0.77 -31.98 -1.58
C GLY A 297 0.59 -31.60 -1.00
N ALA A 298 0.86 -30.30 -0.91
CA ALA A 298 2.03 -29.84 -0.14
C ALA A 298 1.90 -30.31 1.32
N PRO A 299 2.96 -30.88 1.92
CA PRO A 299 2.92 -31.48 3.26
C PRO A 299 2.47 -30.53 4.37
N LEU A 300 2.59 -29.20 4.15
CA LEU A 300 2.22 -28.14 5.10
C LEU A 300 0.98 -27.35 4.69
N SER A 301 0.15 -27.85 3.77
CA SER A 301 -1.02 -27.12 3.25
C SER A 301 -2.01 -26.70 4.37
N GLU A 302 -2.29 -27.59 5.32
CA GLU A 302 -3.14 -27.26 6.48
C GLU A 302 -2.54 -26.15 7.35
N PHE A 303 -1.22 -26.17 7.56
CA PHE A 303 -0.52 -25.13 8.31
C PHE A 303 -0.63 -23.76 7.59
N TYR A 304 -0.43 -23.70 6.27
CA TYR A 304 -0.56 -22.45 5.51
C TYR A 304 -2.01 -21.98 5.39
N MET A 305 -2.97 -22.91 5.29
CA MET A 305 -4.39 -22.57 5.36
C MET A 305 -4.73 -21.92 6.70
N ASN A 306 -4.20 -22.44 7.82
CA ASN A 306 -4.40 -21.86 9.15
C ASN A 306 -3.76 -20.46 9.27
N ILE A 307 -2.61 -20.21 8.63
CA ILE A 307 -2.05 -18.84 8.51
C ILE A 307 -3.02 -17.93 7.75
N GLY A 308 -3.61 -18.39 6.65
CA GLY A 308 -4.63 -17.66 5.91
C GLY A 308 -5.85 -17.30 6.77
N VAL A 309 -6.36 -18.26 7.54
CA VAL A 309 -7.47 -18.02 8.49
C VAL A 309 -7.07 -17.01 9.57
N ALA A 310 -5.86 -17.11 10.12
CA ALA A 310 -5.35 -16.17 11.12
C ALA A 310 -5.22 -14.74 10.54
N LEU A 311 -4.74 -14.60 9.31
CA LEU A 311 -4.72 -13.32 8.58
C LEU A 311 -6.15 -12.78 8.37
N GLY A 312 -7.12 -13.65 8.04
CA GLY A 312 -8.52 -13.28 7.91
C GLY A 312 -9.12 -12.77 9.22
N PHE A 313 -8.85 -13.45 10.33
CA PHE A 313 -9.26 -13.01 11.66
C PHE A 313 -8.61 -11.65 12.02
N MET A 314 -7.31 -11.49 11.79
CA MET A 314 -6.61 -10.22 12.00
C MET A 314 -7.20 -9.10 11.13
N ALA A 315 -7.59 -9.41 9.89
CA ALA A 315 -8.26 -8.47 8.99
C ALA A 315 -9.61 -8.02 9.53
N ALA A 316 -10.44 -8.94 10.03
CA ALA A 316 -11.74 -8.65 10.63
C ALA A 316 -11.60 -7.77 11.88
N VAL A 317 -10.66 -8.10 12.78
CA VAL A 317 -10.38 -7.31 13.99
C VAL A 317 -9.85 -5.93 13.61
N THR A 318 -8.95 -5.83 12.63
CA THR A 318 -8.39 -4.54 12.16
C THR A 318 -9.49 -3.64 11.58
N ALA A 319 -10.38 -4.18 10.75
CA ALA A 319 -11.50 -3.43 10.19
C ALA A 319 -12.46 -2.95 11.29
N THR A 320 -12.76 -3.81 12.26
CA THR A 320 -13.66 -3.49 13.38
C THR A 320 -13.06 -2.41 14.28
N PHE A 321 -11.81 -2.57 14.69
CA PHE A 321 -11.15 -1.60 15.53
C PHE A 321 -11.03 -0.23 14.84
N GLY A 322 -10.60 -0.21 13.56
CA GLY A 322 -10.48 1.02 12.79
C GLY A 322 -11.80 1.78 12.68
N ASN A 323 -12.89 1.09 12.33
CA ASN A 323 -14.21 1.71 12.21
C ASN A 323 -14.76 2.22 13.54
N LEU A 324 -14.66 1.44 14.61
CA LEU A 324 -15.18 1.86 15.93
C LEU A 324 -14.37 3.00 16.52
N ALA A 325 -13.05 3.01 16.37
CA ALA A 325 -12.19 4.09 16.85
C ALA A 325 -12.41 5.41 16.08
N ALA A 326 -12.84 5.35 14.83
CA ALA A 326 -13.18 6.54 14.02
C ALA A 326 -14.41 7.30 14.56
N TYR A 327 -15.29 6.66 15.32
CA TYR A 327 -16.55 7.26 15.79
C TYR A 327 -16.35 8.48 16.70
N THR A 328 -15.35 8.44 17.55
CA THR A 328 -15.09 9.49 18.57
C THR A 328 -14.15 10.58 18.09
N GLN A 329 -13.59 10.45 16.88
CA GLN A 329 -12.58 11.41 16.40
C GLN A 329 -13.22 12.74 16.02
N THR A 330 -12.59 13.83 16.48
CA THR A 330 -12.94 15.21 16.13
C THR A 330 -11.99 15.82 15.11
N ASN A 331 -10.76 15.33 15.03
CA ASN A 331 -9.77 15.71 14.02
C ASN A 331 -9.99 14.89 12.76
N ILE A 332 -10.09 15.57 11.59
CA ILE A 332 -10.38 14.90 10.32
C ILE A 332 -9.23 14.00 9.85
N LYS A 333 -7.96 14.38 10.05
CA LYS A 333 -6.81 13.55 9.68
C LYS A 333 -6.75 12.28 10.51
N ARG A 334 -7.05 12.38 11.80
CA ARG A 334 -7.12 11.24 12.71
C ARG A 334 -8.28 10.31 12.37
N LEU A 335 -9.43 10.87 11.96
CA LEU A 335 -10.55 10.09 11.44
C LEU A 335 -10.15 9.33 10.17
N LEU A 336 -9.50 9.99 9.19
CA LEU A 336 -9.01 9.36 7.97
C LEU A 336 -7.91 8.32 8.26
N ALA A 337 -7.10 8.49 9.30
CA ALA A 337 -6.13 7.48 9.74
C ALA A 337 -6.82 6.18 10.22
N TYR A 338 -7.85 6.28 11.05
CA TYR A 338 -8.64 5.12 11.46
C TYR A 338 -9.40 4.49 10.31
N SER A 339 -9.94 5.31 9.39
CA SER A 339 -10.47 4.85 8.11
C SER A 339 -9.43 4.03 7.34
N THR A 340 -8.20 4.53 7.25
CA THR A 340 -7.08 3.87 6.56
C THR A 340 -6.72 2.52 7.21
N ILE A 341 -6.80 2.40 8.53
CA ILE A 341 -6.66 1.13 9.26
C ILE A 341 -7.78 0.16 8.88
N ALA A 342 -9.03 0.62 8.86
CA ALA A 342 -10.16 -0.21 8.48
C ALA A 342 -10.05 -0.73 7.04
N HIS A 343 -9.64 0.14 6.09
CA HIS A 343 -9.42 -0.23 4.69
C HIS A 343 -8.27 -1.22 4.51
N ALA A 344 -7.19 -1.12 5.30
CA ALA A 344 -6.14 -2.13 5.32
C ALA A 344 -6.69 -3.50 5.79
N GLY A 345 -7.61 -3.50 6.74
CA GLY A 345 -8.34 -4.72 7.15
C GLY A 345 -9.12 -5.34 5.97
N TYR A 346 -9.91 -4.55 5.24
CA TYR A 346 -10.64 -5.06 4.06
C TYR A 346 -9.69 -5.63 3.00
N MET A 347 -8.61 -4.93 2.67
CA MET A 347 -7.62 -5.39 1.69
C MET A 347 -6.91 -6.67 2.14
N LEU A 348 -6.63 -6.81 3.44
CA LEU A 348 -6.01 -8.01 3.99
C LEU A 348 -6.92 -9.24 3.87
N MET A 349 -8.26 -9.06 3.86
CA MET A 349 -9.20 -10.16 3.63
C MET A 349 -8.94 -10.87 2.29
N ALA A 350 -8.56 -10.12 1.24
CA ALA A 350 -8.23 -10.71 -0.06
C ALA A 350 -6.97 -11.58 0.00
N VAL A 351 -5.90 -11.12 0.69
CA VAL A 351 -4.68 -11.93 0.86
C VAL A 351 -4.94 -13.17 1.73
N ALA A 352 -5.75 -13.02 2.78
CA ALA A 352 -6.17 -14.14 3.60
C ALA A 352 -6.95 -15.19 2.79
N SER A 353 -7.87 -14.75 1.94
CA SER A 353 -8.65 -15.62 1.05
C SER A 353 -7.76 -16.35 0.05
N MET A 354 -6.78 -15.65 -0.57
CA MET A 354 -5.78 -16.27 -1.44
C MET A 354 -5.04 -17.41 -0.73
N MET A 355 -4.57 -17.17 0.50
CA MET A 355 -3.87 -18.19 1.28
C MET A 355 -4.75 -19.41 1.59
N VAL A 356 -6.02 -19.19 1.94
CA VAL A 356 -6.97 -20.28 2.23
C VAL A 356 -7.26 -21.09 0.97
N VAL A 357 -7.57 -20.42 -0.15
CA VAL A 357 -7.95 -21.06 -1.41
C VAL A 357 -6.79 -21.88 -1.98
N LEU A 358 -5.56 -21.34 -2.01
CA LEU A 358 -4.38 -22.03 -2.52
C LEU A 358 -4.05 -23.30 -1.74
N ASN A 359 -4.35 -23.34 -0.45
CA ASN A 359 -4.04 -24.48 0.43
C ASN A 359 -5.25 -25.38 0.71
N ALA A 360 -6.38 -25.12 0.06
CA ALA A 360 -7.57 -25.97 0.19
C ALA A 360 -7.33 -27.37 -0.40
N PRO A 361 -7.87 -28.43 0.21
CA PRO A 361 -7.74 -29.78 -0.30
C PRO A 361 -8.41 -29.90 -1.68
N SER A 362 -7.80 -30.65 -2.58
CA SER A 362 -8.42 -30.99 -3.87
C SER A 362 -9.56 -31.97 -3.63
N ALA A 363 -10.80 -31.50 -3.70
CA ALA A 363 -11.99 -32.32 -3.53
C ALA A 363 -13.07 -31.95 -4.57
N GLY A 364 -13.64 -32.94 -5.22
CA GLY A 364 -14.73 -32.74 -6.17
C GLY A 364 -14.38 -31.82 -7.33
N THR A 365 -15.14 -30.74 -7.46
CA THR A 365 -14.96 -29.73 -8.54
C THR A 365 -13.83 -28.73 -8.27
N PHE A 366 -13.24 -28.71 -7.06
CA PHE A 366 -12.19 -27.76 -6.69
C PHE A 366 -10.81 -28.30 -7.05
N THR A 367 -10.51 -28.29 -8.36
CA THR A 367 -9.25 -28.76 -8.94
C THR A 367 -8.09 -27.80 -8.68
N ALA A 368 -6.86 -28.17 -9.06
CA ALA A 368 -5.69 -27.29 -8.97
C ALA A 368 -5.87 -26.02 -9.83
N GLU A 369 -6.47 -26.14 -11.01
CA GLU A 369 -6.79 -25.00 -11.88
C GLU A 369 -7.84 -24.08 -11.25
N ALA A 370 -8.89 -24.63 -10.65
CA ALA A 370 -9.92 -23.86 -9.95
C ALA A 370 -9.33 -23.08 -8.75
N ARG A 371 -8.34 -23.67 -8.04
CA ARG A 371 -7.63 -22.98 -6.96
C ARG A 371 -6.81 -21.80 -7.48
N GLY A 372 -6.08 -21.99 -8.59
CA GLY A 372 -5.33 -20.93 -9.25
C GLY A 372 -6.25 -19.77 -9.67
N ALA A 373 -7.34 -20.07 -10.37
CA ALA A 373 -8.31 -19.07 -10.82
C ALA A 373 -8.98 -18.33 -9.63
N ALA A 374 -9.28 -19.03 -8.54
CA ALA A 374 -9.84 -18.40 -7.36
C ALA A 374 -8.82 -17.51 -6.62
N ALA A 375 -7.55 -17.90 -6.58
CA ALA A 375 -6.48 -17.09 -6.03
C ALA A 375 -6.20 -15.84 -6.89
N GLU A 376 -6.23 -16.00 -8.21
CA GLU A 376 -6.18 -14.88 -9.18
C GLU A 376 -7.27 -13.85 -8.89
N SER A 377 -8.53 -14.29 -8.72
CA SER A 377 -9.65 -13.39 -8.40
C SER A 377 -9.47 -12.67 -7.06
N CYS A 378 -8.81 -13.28 -6.06
CA CYS A 378 -8.49 -12.61 -4.80
C CYS A 378 -7.53 -11.43 -5.01
N ILE A 379 -6.50 -11.63 -5.83
CA ILE A 379 -5.50 -10.57 -6.13
C ILE A 379 -6.09 -9.53 -7.08
N GLU A 380 -6.86 -9.92 -8.08
CA GLU A 380 -7.63 -9.02 -8.96
C GLU A 380 -8.45 -8.02 -8.13
N GLY A 381 -9.26 -8.51 -7.18
CA GLY A 381 -10.06 -7.68 -6.30
C GLY A 381 -9.22 -6.72 -5.44
N LEU A 382 -8.07 -7.17 -4.95
CA LEU A 382 -7.15 -6.33 -4.19
C LEU A 382 -6.53 -5.22 -5.06
N LEU A 383 -6.04 -5.54 -6.27
CA LEU A 383 -5.44 -4.57 -7.19
C LEU A 383 -6.46 -3.53 -7.64
N TYR A 384 -7.68 -3.95 -7.97
CA TYR A 384 -8.78 -3.04 -8.27
C TYR A 384 -9.06 -2.11 -7.09
N TYR A 385 -9.16 -2.65 -5.88
CA TYR A 385 -9.43 -1.86 -4.69
C TYR A 385 -8.32 -0.85 -4.39
N LEU A 386 -7.05 -1.23 -4.53
CA LEU A 386 -5.91 -0.31 -4.39
C LEU A 386 -5.99 0.84 -5.40
N ALA A 387 -6.36 0.57 -6.65
CA ALA A 387 -6.48 1.60 -7.68
C ALA A 387 -7.59 2.61 -7.35
N VAL A 388 -8.74 2.15 -6.87
CA VAL A 388 -9.82 3.06 -6.42
C VAL A 388 -9.42 3.79 -5.14
N TYR A 389 -8.77 3.08 -4.20
CA TYR A 389 -8.31 3.65 -2.94
C TYR A 389 -7.32 4.78 -3.12
N PHE A 390 -6.47 4.70 -4.15
CA PHE A 390 -5.60 5.78 -4.59
C PHE A 390 -6.38 7.11 -4.69
N PHE A 391 -7.41 7.14 -5.51
CA PHE A 391 -8.15 8.35 -5.82
C PHE A 391 -9.03 8.82 -4.66
N MET A 392 -9.80 7.92 -4.04
CA MET A 392 -10.73 8.31 -3.00
C MET A 392 -10.04 8.81 -1.73
N ASN A 393 -8.88 8.25 -1.39
CA ASN A 393 -8.17 8.64 -0.17
C ASN A 393 -7.29 9.87 -0.41
N LEU A 394 -6.57 9.94 -1.54
CA LEU A 394 -5.80 11.13 -1.89
C LEU A 394 -6.71 12.35 -2.07
N GLY A 395 -7.87 12.19 -2.72
CA GLY A 395 -8.85 13.27 -2.87
C GLY A 395 -9.35 13.80 -1.51
N ALA A 396 -9.64 12.90 -0.57
CA ALA A 396 -10.04 13.31 0.78
C ALA A 396 -8.92 14.09 1.49
N PHE A 397 -7.67 13.60 1.47
CA PHE A 397 -6.53 14.30 2.08
C PHE A 397 -6.19 15.62 1.39
N ALA A 398 -6.35 15.70 0.06
CA ALA A 398 -6.17 16.94 -0.69
C ALA A 398 -7.15 18.03 -0.23
N ILE A 399 -8.43 17.67 -0.09
CA ILE A 399 -9.44 18.60 0.40
C ILE A 399 -9.12 19.03 1.85
N VAL A 400 -8.65 18.09 2.69
CA VAL A 400 -8.21 18.42 4.05
C VAL A 400 -7.06 19.42 4.04
N ALA A 401 -6.07 19.25 3.16
CA ALA A 401 -4.95 20.18 3.02
C ALA A 401 -5.44 21.59 2.63
N LEU A 402 -6.32 21.69 1.64
CA LEU A 402 -6.83 22.97 1.15
C LEU A 402 -7.73 23.70 2.18
N VAL A 403 -8.62 22.98 2.85
CA VAL A 403 -9.44 23.54 3.93
C VAL A 403 -8.55 24.03 5.09
N ARG A 404 -7.59 23.22 5.51
CA ARG A 404 -6.65 23.57 6.58
C ARG A 404 -5.84 24.83 6.24
N ASN A 405 -5.44 25.04 4.98
CA ASN A 405 -4.69 26.23 4.58
C ASN A 405 -5.49 27.53 4.76
N GLN A 406 -6.80 27.48 4.71
CA GLN A 406 -7.67 28.66 4.90
C GLN A 406 -8.19 28.80 6.32
N THR A 407 -8.57 27.69 6.97
CA THR A 407 -9.12 27.70 8.32
C THR A 407 -8.04 27.70 9.41
N PHE A 408 -6.82 27.19 9.10
CA PHE A 408 -5.74 26.87 10.03
C PHE A 408 -6.14 25.86 11.11
N SER A 409 -7.17 25.07 10.84
CA SER A 409 -7.71 24.05 11.72
C SER A 409 -7.93 22.73 10.98
N GLU A 410 -7.97 21.64 11.72
CA GLU A 410 -8.18 20.28 11.23
C GLU A 410 -9.39 19.62 11.91
N GLN A 411 -10.23 20.44 12.59
CA GLN A 411 -11.41 19.93 13.28
C GLN A 411 -12.58 19.72 12.30
N ILE A 412 -13.33 18.64 12.50
CA ILE A 412 -14.51 18.32 11.67
C ILE A 412 -15.57 19.42 11.74
N SER A 413 -15.67 20.11 12.89
CA SER A 413 -16.59 21.26 13.07
C SER A 413 -16.36 22.38 12.06
N ASP A 414 -15.11 22.56 11.61
CA ASP A 414 -14.75 23.70 10.73
C ASP A 414 -15.11 23.43 9.25
N TYR A 415 -15.60 22.23 8.95
CA TYR A 415 -16.24 21.91 7.67
C TYR A 415 -17.71 22.35 7.61
N ALA A 416 -18.25 22.95 8.68
CA ALA A 416 -19.64 23.39 8.74
C ALA A 416 -19.95 24.42 7.64
N GLY A 417 -20.98 24.13 6.84
CA GLY A 417 -21.41 24.98 5.74
C GLY A 417 -20.50 24.99 4.50
N LEU A 418 -19.51 24.10 4.42
CA LEU A 418 -18.60 24.01 3.25
C LEU A 418 -19.36 23.86 1.92
N GLY A 419 -20.50 23.16 1.93
CA GLY A 419 -21.35 23.00 0.75
C GLY A 419 -21.90 24.31 0.17
N ARG A 420 -21.99 25.38 0.99
CA ARG A 420 -22.40 26.71 0.55
C ARG A 420 -21.23 27.63 0.22
N GLN A 421 -20.11 27.49 0.95
CA GLN A 421 -18.92 28.32 0.78
C GLN A 421 -18.08 27.88 -0.41
N SER A 422 -17.82 26.58 -0.55
CA SER A 422 -17.04 25.99 -1.63
C SER A 422 -17.68 24.68 -2.12
N PRO A 423 -18.73 24.78 -2.98
CA PRO A 423 -19.49 23.61 -3.42
C PRO A 423 -18.64 22.58 -4.16
N VAL A 424 -17.59 23.01 -4.87
CA VAL A 424 -16.67 22.10 -5.57
C VAL A 424 -15.98 21.18 -4.60
N LEU A 425 -15.34 21.73 -3.54
CA LEU A 425 -14.68 20.93 -2.51
C LEU A 425 -15.66 19.99 -1.80
N ALA A 426 -16.86 20.50 -1.51
CA ALA A 426 -17.87 19.72 -0.81
C ALA A 426 -18.36 18.52 -1.64
N VAL A 427 -18.61 18.70 -2.96
CA VAL A 427 -19.03 17.62 -3.85
C VAL A 427 -17.90 16.60 -4.06
N CYS A 428 -16.67 17.06 -4.26
CA CYS A 428 -15.52 16.16 -4.39
C CYS A 428 -15.28 15.36 -3.10
N MET A 429 -15.40 15.98 -1.93
CA MET A 429 -15.33 15.28 -0.63
C MET A 429 -16.46 14.26 -0.47
N LEU A 430 -17.67 14.60 -0.89
CA LEU A 430 -18.80 13.68 -0.91
C LEU A 430 -18.50 12.43 -1.75
N PHE A 431 -17.94 12.60 -2.96
CA PHE A 431 -17.57 11.47 -3.83
C PHE A 431 -16.51 10.58 -3.16
N CYS A 432 -15.48 11.18 -2.58
CA CYS A 432 -14.44 10.44 -1.87
C CYS A 432 -15.02 9.67 -0.67
N LEU A 433 -15.83 10.31 0.18
CA LEU A 433 -16.39 9.69 1.37
C LEU A 433 -17.41 8.59 1.02
N PHE A 434 -18.29 8.80 0.03
CA PHE A 434 -19.23 7.76 -0.41
C PHE A 434 -18.52 6.55 -1.03
N SER A 435 -17.42 6.77 -1.73
CA SER A 435 -16.58 5.69 -2.22
C SER A 435 -15.90 4.94 -1.08
N LEU A 436 -15.39 5.64 -0.06
CA LEU A 436 -14.81 5.03 1.14
C LEU A 436 -15.83 4.19 1.91
N VAL A 437 -17.10 4.62 1.98
CA VAL A 437 -18.20 3.79 2.49
C VAL A 437 -18.39 2.54 1.64
N GLY A 438 -18.25 2.66 0.33
CA GLY A 438 -18.57 1.61 -0.64
C GLY A 438 -20.02 1.68 -1.11
N MET A 439 -20.50 2.89 -1.44
CA MET A 439 -21.85 3.09 -1.99
C MET A 439 -21.82 3.07 -3.52
N PRO A 440 -22.76 2.40 -4.20
CA PRO A 440 -22.95 2.57 -5.64
C PRO A 440 -23.33 4.03 -5.95
N PRO A 441 -22.91 4.63 -7.09
CA PRO A 441 -22.16 4.05 -8.21
C PRO A 441 -20.65 4.25 -8.12
N PHE A 442 -20.07 4.47 -6.96
CA PHE A 442 -18.64 4.76 -6.81
C PHE A 442 -17.77 3.50 -6.85
N GLY A 443 -16.50 3.65 -7.27
CA GLY A 443 -15.57 2.53 -7.43
C GLY A 443 -15.27 1.74 -6.16
N GLY A 444 -15.34 2.39 -4.98
CA GLY A 444 -15.13 1.71 -3.69
C GLY A 444 -16.17 0.61 -3.39
N PHE A 445 -17.37 0.69 -3.95
CA PHE A 445 -18.35 -0.38 -3.88
C PHE A 445 -17.82 -1.65 -4.58
N TRP A 446 -17.36 -1.52 -5.82
CA TRP A 446 -16.85 -2.66 -6.58
C TRP A 446 -15.60 -3.27 -5.96
N GLY A 447 -14.67 -2.43 -5.47
CA GLY A 447 -13.49 -2.94 -4.77
C GLY A 447 -13.84 -3.78 -3.54
N LYS A 448 -14.76 -3.31 -2.69
CA LYS A 448 -15.25 -4.09 -1.53
C LYS A 448 -16.00 -5.34 -1.97
N PHE A 449 -16.84 -5.23 -3.00
CA PHE A 449 -17.62 -6.35 -3.51
C PHE A 449 -16.71 -7.49 -4.01
N MET A 450 -15.68 -7.19 -4.79
CA MET A 450 -14.70 -8.18 -5.27
C MET A 450 -13.95 -8.84 -4.12
N VAL A 451 -13.52 -8.05 -3.12
CA VAL A 451 -12.88 -8.61 -1.91
C VAL A 451 -13.83 -9.54 -1.16
N PHE A 452 -15.09 -9.16 -0.97
CA PHE A 452 -16.06 -10.02 -0.27
C PHE A 452 -16.41 -11.26 -1.08
N ALA A 453 -16.47 -11.19 -2.40
CA ALA A 453 -16.61 -12.36 -3.28
C ALA A 453 -15.43 -13.34 -3.10
N SER A 454 -14.20 -12.83 -2.99
CA SER A 454 -13.03 -13.65 -2.70
C SER A 454 -13.12 -14.33 -1.32
N VAL A 455 -13.59 -13.60 -0.30
CA VAL A 455 -13.82 -14.17 1.05
C VAL A 455 -14.91 -15.23 1.03
N PHE A 456 -15.96 -15.03 0.23
CA PHE A 456 -17.03 -16.01 0.05
C PHE A 456 -16.48 -17.33 -0.53
N THR A 457 -15.70 -17.25 -1.62
CA THR A 457 -15.04 -18.44 -2.20
C THR A 457 -14.14 -19.14 -1.17
N ALA A 458 -13.38 -18.39 -0.36
CA ALA A 458 -12.57 -18.97 0.71
C ALA A 458 -13.43 -19.59 1.83
N ALA A 459 -14.62 -19.04 2.12
CA ALA A 459 -15.53 -19.56 3.13
C ALA A 459 -16.19 -20.90 2.72
N GLU A 460 -16.32 -21.16 1.42
CA GLU A 460 -16.71 -22.47 0.91
C GLU A 460 -15.64 -23.55 1.16
N GLN A 461 -14.37 -23.14 1.26
CA GLN A 461 -13.23 -24.03 1.52
C GLN A 461 -12.93 -24.19 3.04
N ASN A 462 -13.15 -23.14 3.81
CA ASN A 462 -12.94 -23.16 5.28
C ASN A 462 -14.03 -22.34 5.99
N PRO A 463 -14.88 -23.00 6.81
CA PRO A 463 -16.01 -22.35 7.47
C PRO A 463 -15.64 -21.17 8.37
N ALA A 464 -14.41 -21.08 8.89
CA ALA A 464 -13.96 -19.95 9.70
C ALA A 464 -13.99 -18.62 8.91
N MET A 465 -13.87 -18.68 7.59
CA MET A 465 -13.91 -17.48 6.73
C MET A 465 -15.32 -16.86 6.64
N TRP A 466 -16.38 -17.56 7.00
CA TRP A 466 -17.71 -16.95 7.16
C TRP A 466 -17.73 -15.86 8.21
N PHE A 467 -17.01 -16.06 9.32
CA PHE A 467 -16.85 -15.00 10.32
C PHE A 467 -16.18 -13.75 9.72
N VAL A 468 -15.15 -13.93 8.90
CA VAL A 468 -14.44 -12.82 8.24
C VAL A 468 -15.37 -12.08 7.28
N LEU A 469 -16.16 -12.80 6.48
CA LEU A 469 -17.13 -12.22 5.55
C LEU A 469 -18.19 -11.39 6.29
N VAL A 470 -18.82 -11.97 7.31
CA VAL A 470 -19.86 -11.30 8.11
C VAL A 470 -19.29 -10.07 8.79
N ALA A 471 -18.09 -10.17 9.39
CA ALA A 471 -17.42 -9.05 9.99
C ALA A 471 -17.14 -7.94 8.95
N GLY A 472 -16.68 -8.28 7.74
CA GLY A 472 -16.44 -7.32 6.66
C GLY A 472 -17.69 -6.55 6.26
N VAL A 473 -18.81 -7.25 6.04
CA VAL A 473 -20.10 -6.64 5.68
C VAL A 473 -20.61 -5.72 6.79
N ILE A 474 -20.63 -6.18 8.05
CA ILE A 474 -21.06 -5.36 9.19
C ILE A 474 -20.20 -4.11 9.35
N ASN A 475 -18.89 -4.25 9.19
CA ASN A 475 -17.95 -3.14 9.26
C ASN A 475 -18.16 -2.08 8.17
N THR A 476 -18.64 -2.48 7.00
CA THR A 476 -19.05 -1.53 5.95
C THR A 476 -20.20 -0.64 6.43
N VAL A 477 -21.19 -1.23 7.12
CA VAL A 477 -22.28 -0.47 7.73
C VAL A 477 -21.77 0.45 8.86
N PHE A 478 -20.88 -0.03 9.71
CA PHE A 478 -20.28 0.81 10.76
C PHE A 478 -19.55 2.03 10.17
N SER A 479 -18.85 1.87 9.06
CA SER A 479 -18.13 2.97 8.43
C SER A 479 -19.05 4.12 7.98
N LEU A 480 -20.29 3.84 7.64
CA LEU A 480 -21.27 4.82 7.18
C LEU A 480 -21.47 5.96 8.19
N TYR A 481 -21.51 5.64 9.48
CA TYR A 481 -21.80 6.62 10.52
C TYR A 481 -20.80 7.79 10.56
N TYR A 482 -19.53 7.52 10.63
CA TYR A 482 -18.54 8.60 10.79
C TYR A 482 -18.29 9.37 9.50
N TYR A 483 -18.46 8.77 8.33
CA TYR A 483 -18.40 9.50 7.06
C TYR A 483 -19.63 10.39 6.87
N LEU A 484 -20.82 9.90 7.17
CA LEU A 484 -22.04 10.71 7.13
C LEU A 484 -22.00 11.86 8.15
N ARG A 485 -21.32 11.69 9.29
CA ARG A 485 -21.09 12.77 10.24
C ARG A 485 -20.32 13.93 9.62
N VAL A 486 -19.26 13.67 8.86
CA VAL A 486 -18.52 14.72 8.13
C VAL A 486 -19.42 15.40 7.11
N ILE A 487 -20.15 14.61 6.30
CA ILE A 487 -21.09 15.13 5.28
C ILE A 487 -22.18 15.98 5.94
N LYS A 488 -22.71 15.57 7.10
CA LYS A 488 -23.67 16.36 7.88
C LYS A 488 -23.11 17.73 8.24
N PHE A 489 -21.88 17.83 8.72
CA PHE A 489 -21.25 19.13 8.99
C PHE A 489 -21.13 19.97 7.73
N MET A 490 -20.70 19.39 6.61
CA MET A 490 -20.49 20.11 5.37
C MET A 490 -21.77 20.72 4.77
N TYR A 491 -22.90 20.02 4.86
CA TYR A 491 -24.13 20.41 4.18
C TYR A 491 -25.25 20.91 5.09
N LEU A 492 -25.34 20.42 6.33
CA LEU A 492 -26.50 20.67 7.21
C LEU A 492 -26.16 21.56 8.41
N ALA A 493 -24.90 21.62 8.85
CA ALA A 493 -24.54 22.46 9.98
C ALA A 493 -24.45 23.94 9.54
N PRO A 494 -24.93 24.87 10.38
CA PRO A 494 -24.74 26.29 10.14
C PRO A 494 -23.26 26.66 10.27
N VAL A 495 -22.84 27.66 9.49
CA VAL A 495 -21.49 28.23 9.64
C VAL A 495 -21.36 28.88 11.01
N PRO A 496 -20.36 28.53 11.82
CA PRO A 496 -20.15 29.17 13.12
C PRO A 496 -19.87 30.67 12.99
N GLU A 497 -20.32 31.47 13.92
CA GLU A 497 -20.01 32.90 13.96
C GLU A 497 -18.49 33.10 14.10
N GLY A 498 -17.92 33.94 13.23
CA GLY A 498 -16.47 34.19 13.19
C GLY A 498 -15.64 33.11 12.50
N ALA A 499 -16.26 32.09 11.91
CA ALA A 499 -15.53 31.08 11.11
C ALA A 499 -14.88 31.75 9.87
N ARG A 500 -13.66 31.32 9.55
CA ARG A 500 -12.97 31.78 8.35
C ARG A 500 -13.64 31.16 7.12
N PRO A 501 -13.95 31.96 6.08
CA PRO A 501 -14.56 31.43 4.88
C PRO A 501 -13.57 30.54 4.13
N VAL A 502 -14.09 29.44 3.57
CA VAL A 502 -13.34 28.56 2.68
C VAL A 502 -13.84 28.81 1.27
N ASP A 503 -12.99 29.41 0.43
CA ASP A 503 -13.30 29.67 -0.96
C ASP A 503 -12.19 29.10 -1.86
N VAL A 504 -12.54 28.06 -2.62
CA VAL A 504 -11.66 27.46 -3.64
C VAL A 504 -12.44 27.46 -4.95
N PRO A 505 -12.18 28.43 -5.83
CA PRO A 505 -12.86 28.49 -7.13
C PRO A 505 -12.53 27.27 -8.00
N LEU A 506 -13.52 26.82 -8.77
CA LEU A 506 -13.34 25.70 -9.71
C LEU A 506 -12.17 25.91 -10.67
N TYR A 507 -11.99 27.14 -11.15
CA TYR A 507 -10.94 27.48 -12.13
C TYR A 507 -9.57 27.79 -11.52
N SER A 508 -9.40 27.58 -10.20
CA SER A 508 -8.09 27.64 -9.58
C SER A 508 -7.34 26.31 -9.75
N ASP A 509 -6.00 26.33 -9.64
CA ASP A 509 -5.17 25.12 -9.69
C ASP A 509 -5.60 24.10 -8.64
N ALA A 510 -6.00 24.58 -7.46
CA ALA A 510 -6.53 23.76 -6.39
C ALA A 510 -7.87 23.11 -6.73
N GLY A 511 -8.79 23.87 -7.35
CA GLY A 511 -10.09 23.37 -7.81
C GLY A 511 -9.91 22.30 -8.88
N TRP A 512 -9.09 22.56 -9.89
CA TRP A 512 -8.78 21.58 -10.94
C TRP A 512 -8.14 20.32 -10.38
N TYR A 513 -7.16 20.44 -9.48
CA TYR A 513 -6.54 19.30 -8.84
C TYR A 513 -7.57 18.39 -8.14
N VAL A 514 -8.42 18.98 -7.29
CA VAL A 514 -9.41 18.23 -6.52
C VAL A 514 -10.41 17.52 -7.42
N VAL A 515 -10.90 18.19 -8.48
CA VAL A 515 -11.80 17.58 -9.45
C VAL A 515 -11.11 16.44 -10.19
N PHE A 516 -9.85 16.64 -10.63
CA PHE A 516 -9.09 15.63 -11.38
C PHE A 516 -8.81 14.37 -10.54
N VAL A 517 -8.57 14.52 -9.24
CA VAL A 517 -8.37 13.38 -8.33
C VAL A 517 -9.69 12.72 -7.93
N SER A 518 -10.78 13.48 -7.79
CA SER A 518 -12.05 12.94 -7.30
C SER A 518 -12.93 12.34 -8.40
N LEU A 519 -12.83 12.82 -9.64
CA LEU A 519 -13.65 12.33 -10.76
C LEU A 519 -13.41 10.84 -11.10
N PRO A 520 -12.17 10.32 -11.09
CA PRO A 520 -11.91 8.90 -11.31
C PRO A 520 -12.61 7.98 -10.32
N VAL A 521 -12.91 8.46 -9.11
CA VAL A 521 -13.65 7.69 -8.09
C VAL A 521 -15.04 7.27 -8.60
N LEU A 522 -15.71 8.17 -9.32
CA LEU A 522 -16.98 7.90 -9.99
C LEU A 522 -16.75 7.13 -11.30
N GLY A 523 -15.76 7.54 -12.09
CA GLY A 523 -15.43 6.92 -13.38
C GLY A 523 -15.12 5.42 -13.24
N LEU A 524 -14.31 5.03 -12.28
CA LEU A 524 -13.98 3.62 -11.98
C LEU A 524 -15.21 2.85 -11.44
N GLY A 525 -16.19 3.53 -10.86
CA GLY A 525 -17.43 2.89 -10.44
C GLY A 525 -18.41 2.62 -11.58
N ILE A 526 -18.37 3.42 -12.64
CA ILE A 526 -19.23 3.27 -13.83
C ILE A 526 -18.57 2.38 -14.89
N PHE A 527 -17.28 2.60 -15.16
CA PHE A 527 -16.50 1.87 -16.17
C PHE A 527 -15.62 0.78 -15.51
N VAL A 528 -16.25 -0.11 -14.75
CA VAL A 528 -15.58 -1.14 -13.94
C VAL A 528 -14.67 -2.03 -14.78
N SER A 529 -15.14 -2.48 -15.95
CA SER A 529 -14.46 -3.47 -16.79
C SER A 529 -13.06 -3.04 -17.27
N TRP A 530 -12.80 -1.74 -17.39
CA TRP A 530 -11.49 -1.27 -17.82
C TRP A 530 -10.39 -1.57 -16.79
N MET A 531 -10.65 -1.23 -15.53
CA MET A 531 -9.68 -1.46 -14.44
C MET A 531 -9.65 -2.93 -14.01
N ASP A 532 -10.81 -3.60 -14.06
CA ASP A 532 -10.97 -5.01 -13.78
C ASP A 532 -10.10 -5.86 -14.72
N ASN A 533 -10.20 -5.64 -16.04
CA ASN A 533 -9.36 -6.34 -17.03
C ASN A 533 -7.86 -6.09 -16.79
N LEU A 534 -7.46 -4.87 -16.39
CA LEU A 534 -6.08 -4.59 -16.07
C LEU A 534 -5.62 -5.35 -14.83
N ALA A 535 -6.42 -5.34 -13.77
CA ALA A 535 -6.13 -6.03 -12.51
C ALA A 535 -6.06 -7.55 -12.72
N ARG A 536 -6.99 -8.12 -13.48
CA ARG A 536 -7.02 -9.54 -13.85
C ARG A 536 -5.76 -9.94 -14.63
N ASN A 537 -5.42 -9.18 -15.67
CA ASN A 537 -4.22 -9.48 -16.47
C ASN A 537 -2.94 -9.45 -15.61
N VAL A 538 -2.85 -8.57 -14.63
CA VAL A 538 -1.69 -8.54 -13.73
C VAL A 538 -1.73 -9.68 -12.71
N ALA A 539 -2.91 -10.01 -12.18
CA ALA A 539 -3.08 -11.11 -11.23
C ALA A 539 -2.76 -12.47 -11.86
N SER A 540 -3.18 -12.71 -13.12
CA SER A 540 -2.94 -13.98 -13.82
C SER A 540 -1.46 -14.33 -14.01
N TRP A 541 -0.56 -13.34 -13.99
CA TRP A 541 0.89 -13.59 -14.06
C TRP A 541 1.51 -14.15 -12.78
N LEU A 542 0.78 -14.11 -11.66
CA LEU A 542 1.27 -14.64 -10.38
C LEU A 542 0.97 -16.14 -10.22
N PHE A 543 0.00 -16.65 -10.96
CA PHE A 543 -0.53 -18.03 -10.88
C PHE A 543 -0.47 -18.76 -12.21
#